data_7fb970280bd72120302ed87846f731c3
#
_entry.id   7fb970280bd72120302ed87846f731c3
#
_cell.length_a   1.000
_cell.length_b   1.000
_cell.length_c   1.000
_cell.angle_alpha   90.00
_cell.angle_beta   90.00
_cell.angle_gamma   90.00
#
_symmetry.space_group_name_H-M   'P 1'
#
loop_
_entity.id
_entity.type
_entity.pdbx_description
1 polymer ?
#
loop_
_entity_poly.entity_id
_entity_poly.type
_entity_poly.pdbx_seq_one_letter_code
_entity_poly.pdbx_strand_id
1 'polypeptide(L)'
;SLLRDMIAAGAQLPWVAQISANLLGDEELVDLIAESGGRWIFIGMESIDPANMADVNKNFSKPANYKSVLDGLARRNIYAITSFIFGMDNDTVGVGDRTVDEIGSWAPGLPVFGQLTPFPATPLYERLQRTGRLERPKHWLDFAQFVMAHKPAKMTIEEARRETIAAWSRSYSPGRNLEAVRSIPDAPIQARISHLVARLF
;
A
#
# COMPACT_ATOMS: atom_id res chain seq x y z
N SER A 1 1.33 2.81 27.72
CA SER A 1 1.72 3.03 26.31
C SER A 1 0.99 4.26 25.77
N LEU A 2 1.54 4.90 24.75
CA LEU A 2 0.97 6.12 24.16
C LEU A 2 -0.56 6.00 23.88
N LEU A 3 -1.02 4.92 23.24
CA LEU A 3 -2.44 4.74 22.93
C LEU A 3 -3.31 4.66 24.21
N ARG A 4 -2.87 3.94 25.22
CA ARG A 4 -3.57 3.87 26.52
C ARG A 4 -3.60 5.23 27.22
N ASP A 5 -2.52 5.99 27.12
CA ASP A 5 -2.44 7.33 27.73
C ASP A 5 -3.37 8.32 27.01
N MET A 6 -3.46 8.24 25.67
CA MET A 6 -4.44 9.01 24.88
C MET A 6 -5.88 8.70 25.28
N ILE A 7 -6.22 7.42 25.45
CA ILE A 7 -7.55 6.97 25.88
C ILE A 7 -7.86 7.51 27.29
N ALA A 8 -6.93 7.33 28.23
CA ALA A 8 -7.09 7.77 29.61
C ALA A 8 -7.22 9.30 29.75
N ALA A 9 -6.56 10.06 28.86
CA ALA A 9 -6.65 11.52 28.81
C ALA A 9 -7.88 12.05 28.07
N GLY A 10 -8.72 11.19 27.47
CA GLY A 10 -9.83 11.60 26.62
C GLY A 10 -9.41 12.26 25.28
N ALA A 11 -8.15 12.08 24.86
CA ALA A 11 -7.58 12.65 23.64
C ALA A 11 -7.85 11.77 22.41
N GLN A 12 -9.11 11.43 22.15
CA GLN A 12 -9.55 10.48 21.13
C GLN A 12 -9.92 11.18 19.82
N LEU A 13 -9.05 12.07 19.33
CA LEU A 13 -9.24 12.70 18.02
C LEU A 13 -8.95 11.70 16.87
N PRO A 14 -9.63 11.81 15.71
CA PRO A 14 -9.28 10.99 14.55
C PRO A 14 -7.82 11.18 14.13
N TRP A 15 -7.09 10.09 13.95
CA TRP A 15 -5.69 10.12 13.50
C TRP A 15 -5.39 9.06 12.45
N VAL A 16 -4.29 9.27 11.73
CA VAL A 16 -3.70 8.34 10.77
C VAL A 16 -2.25 8.05 11.18
N ALA A 17 -1.80 6.81 10.99
CA ALA A 17 -0.41 6.43 11.21
C ALA A 17 0.07 5.42 10.15
N GLN A 18 1.38 5.23 10.09
CA GLN A 18 1.99 4.17 9.30
C GLN A 18 2.42 3.02 10.22
N ILE A 19 1.99 1.80 9.91
CA ILE A 19 2.25 0.60 10.70
C ILE A 19 2.58 -0.56 9.76
N SER A 20 3.51 -1.42 10.16
CA SER A 20 3.82 -2.64 9.41
C SER A 20 2.72 -3.69 9.55
N ALA A 21 2.38 -4.39 8.45
CA ALA A 21 1.30 -5.37 8.41
C ALA A 21 1.41 -6.48 9.46
N ASN A 22 2.62 -6.92 9.80
CA ASN A 22 2.86 -7.96 10.80
C ASN A 22 2.42 -7.57 12.22
N LEU A 23 2.43 -6.29 12.58
CA LEU A 23 1.97 -5.81 13.88
C LEU A 23 0.44 -5.78 13.99
N LEU A 24 -0.26 -5.69 12.87
CA LEU A 24 -1.71 -5.61 12.80
C LEU A 24 -2.40 -6.98 12.94
N GLY A 25 -1.64 -8.04 13.15
CA GLY A 25 -2.13 -9.34 13.61
C GLY A 25 -2.38 -9.41 15.12
N ASP A 26 -1.92 -8.41 15.89
CA ASP A 26 -2.19 -8.28 17.32
C ASP A 26 -3.54 -7.59 17.52
N GLU A 27 -4.54 -8.34 17.91
CA GLU A 27 -5.91 -7.84 18.10
C GLU A 27 -6.00 -6.79 19.22
N GLU A 28 -5.24 -6.95 20.31
CA GLU A 28 -5.21 -5.95 21.40
C GLU A 28 -4.66 -4.60 20.89
N LEU A 29 -3.61 -4.64 20.08
CA LEU A 29 -3.07 -3.42 19.44
C LEU A 29 -4.11 -2.76 18.54
N VAL A 30 -4.81 -3.54 17.73
CA VAL A 30 -5.83 -3.01 16.80
C VAL A 30 -7.02 -2.43 17.57
N ASP A 31 -7.43 -3.05 18.69
CA ASP A 31 -8.46 -2.50 19.58
C ASP A 31 -8.02 -1.15 20.17
N LEU A 32 -6.80 -1.05 20.67
CA LEU A 32 -6.24 0.20 21.20
C LEU A 32 -6.14 1.30 20.12
N ILE A 33 -5.81 0.94 18.87
CA ILE A 33 -5.81 1.86 17.74
C ILE A 33 -7.24 2.42 17.53
N ALA A 34 -8.24 1.56 17.49
CA ALA A 34 -9.63 1.97 17.30
C ALA A 34 -10.12 2.88 18.44
N GLU A 35 -9.88 2.47 19.70
CA GLU A 35 -10.31 3.20 20.90
C GLU A 35 -9.63 4.57 21.02
N SER A 36 -8.34 4.67 20.66
CA SER A 36 -7.60 5.94 20.72
C SER A 36 -7.96 6.92 19.58
N GLY A 37 -8.83 6.53 18.64
CA GLY A 37 -9.26 7.38 17.55
C GLY A 37 -8.60 7.10 16.19
N GLY A 38 -7.82 6.01 16.05
CA GLY A 38 -7.24 5.61 14.77
C GLY A 38 -8.33 5.32 13.73
N ARG A 39 -8.20 5.89 12.53
CA ARG A 39 -9.19 5.73 11.44
C ARG A 39 -8.57 5.26 10.14
N TRP A 40 -7.34 5.65 9.87
CA TRP A 40 -6.62 5.22 8.67
C TRP A 40 -5.22 4.74 9.03
N ILE A 41 -4.81 3.61 8.46
CA ILE A 41 -3.46 3.07 8.65
C ILE A 41 -2.79 2.93 7.28
N PHE A 42 -1.65 3.59 7.11
CA PHE A 42 -0.80 3.39 5.94
C PHE A 42 0.02 2.11 6.15
N ILE A 43 -0.06 1.20 5.18
CA ILE A 43 0.61 -0.10 5.23
C ILE A 43 1.40 -0.31 3.93
N GLY A 44 2.73 -0.43 4.05
CA GLY A 44 3.58 -0.85 2.94
C GLY A 44 3.39 -2.34 2.67
N MET A 45 2.54 -2.69 1.72
CA MET A 45 2.33 -4.06 1.24
C MET A 45 3.40 -4.47 0.21
N GLU A 46 3.88 -3.53 -0.56
CA GLU A 46 4.91 -3.56 -1.59
C GLU A 46 4.54 -4.46 -2.77
N SER A 47 4.22 -5.73 -2.55
CA SER A 47 3.85 -6.68 -3.61
C SER A 47 2.89 -7.75 -3.09
N ILE A 48 2.09 -8.31 -4.00
CA ILE A 48 1.32 -9.54 -3.76
C ILE A 48 2.16 -10.81 -4.05
N ASP A 49 3.36 -10.64 -4.64
CA ASP A 49 4.25 -11.76 -4.97
C ASP A 49 5.23 -12.03 -3.82
N PRO A 50 5.19 -13.23 -3.20
CA PRO A 50 6.13 -13.60 -2.15
C PRO A 50 7.61 -13.53 -2.56
N ALA A 51 7.94 -13.77 -3.84
CA ALA A 51 9.32 -13.69 -4.32
C ALA A 51 9.84 -12.25 -4.26
N ASN A 52 9.00 -11.26 -4.63
CA ASN A 52 9.35 -9.85 -4.48
C ASN A 52 9.54 -9.45 -3.00
N MET A 53 8.72 -10.00 -2.10
CA MET A 53 8.86 -9.72 -0.66
C MET A 53 10.18 -10.25 -0.10
N ALA A 54 10.65 -11.40 -0.57
CA ALA A 54 11.95 -11.95 -0.21
C ALA A 54 13.10 -11.03 -0.70
N ASP A 55 13.02 -10.54 -1.93
CA ASP A 55 14.04 -9.67 -2.54
C ASP A 55 14.21 -8.32 -1.82
N VAL A 56 13.16 -7.81 -1.18
CA VAL A 56 13.19 -6.57 -0.39
C VAL A 56 13.34 -6.80 1.11
N ASN A 57 13.72 -8.03 1.53
CA ASN A 57 13.91 -8.42 2.94
C ASN A 57 12.67 -8.20 3.83
N LYS A 58 11.47 -8.30 3.27
CA LYS A 58 10.19 -8.19 4.00
C LYS A 58 9.51 -9.55 4.21
N ASN A 59 10.29 -10.60 4.48
CA ASN A 59 9.77 -11.96 4.73
C ASN A 59 8.80 -12.05 5.92
N PHE A 60 8.82 -11.07 6.82
CA PHE A 60 7.87 -10.94 7.93
C PHE A 60 6.47 -10.50 7.48
N SER A 61 6.34 -9.88 6.31
CA SER A 61 5.08 -9.44 5.72
C SER A 61 4.65 -10.46 4.67
N LYS A 62 3.62 -11.26 5.01
CA LYS A 62 3.17 -12.37 4.17
C LYS A 62 1.92 -11.95 3.37
N PRO A 63 1.98 -11.89 2.03
CA PRO A 63 0.83 -11.54 1.19
C PRO A 63 -0.43 -12.35 1.51
N ALA A 64 -0.29 -13.64 1.81
CA ALA A 64 -1.40 -14.51 2.18
C ALA A 64 -2.21 -14.02 3.41
N ASN A 65 -1.64 -13.18 4.26
CA ASN A 65 -2.28 -12.66 5.46
C ASN A 65 -2.91 -11.27 5.24
N TYR A 66 -2.65 -10.61 4.12
CA TYR A 66 -3.09 -9.22 3.92
C TYR A 66 -4.60 -9.04 4.03
N LYS A 67 -5.35 -9.92 3.38
CA LYS A 67 -6.81 -9.89 3.45
C LYS A 67 -7.33 -9.97 4.89
N SER A 68 -6.85 -10.93 5.69
CA SER A 68 -7.31 -11.12 7.08
C SER A 68 -6.97 -9.93 7.97
N VAL A 69 -5.81 -9.31 7.77
CA VAL A 69 -5.40 -8.08 8.48
C VAL A 69 -6.36 -6.94 8.16
N LEU A 70 -6.65 -6.72 6.87
CA LEU A 70 -7.54 -5.64 6.44
C LEU A 70 -8.98 -5.84 6.88
N ASP A 71 -9.47 -7.08 6.84
CA ASP A 71 -10.79 -7.43 7.37
C ASP A 71 -10.86 -7.18 8.89
N GLY A 72 -9.77 -7.44 9.62
CA GLY A 72 -9.65 -7.15 11.05
C GLY A 72 -9.73 -5.66 11.38
N LEU A 73 -9.07 -4.82 10.59
CA LEU A 73 -9.15 -3.37 10.69
C LEU A 73 -10.56 -2.86 10.38
N ALA A 74 -11.14 -3.33 9.27
CA ALA A 74 -12.46 -2.87 8.82
C ALA A 74 -13.57 -3.17 9.82
N ARG A 75 -13.53 -4.31 10.52
CA ARG A 75 -14.46 -4.64 11.62
C ARG A 75 -14.45 -3.60 12.75
N ARG A 76 -13.36 -2.83 12.88
CA ARG A 76 -13.17 -1.77 13.89
C ARG A 76 -13.32 -0.36 13.32
N ASN A 77 -13.86 -0.24 12.10
CA ASN A 77 -13.96 1.03 11.36
C ASN A 77 -12.61 1.74 11.16
N ILE A 78 -11.55 0.94 11.00
CA ILE A 78 -10.22 1.40 10.59
C ILE A 78 -10.01 0.97 9.14
N TYR A 79 -9.56 1.88 8.28
CA TYR A 79 -9.31 1.60 6.86
C TYR A 79 -7.83 1.71 6.53
N ALA A 80 -7.39 0.94 5.56
CA ALA A 80 -5.99 0.93 5.16
C ALA A 80 -5.75 1.80 3.92
N ILE A 81 -4.63 2.52 3.94
CA ILE A 81 -3.97 3.04 2.74
C ILE A 81 -2.88 2.03 2.42
N THR A 82 -3.07 1.22 1.38
CA THR A 82 -2.16 0.12 1.03
C THR A 82 -1.23 0.53 -0.10
N SER A 83 0.09 0.49 0.15
CA SER A 83 1.09 0.88 -0.85
C SER A 83 1.65 -0.34 -1.57
N PHE A 84 1.64 -0.28 -2.91
CA PHE A 84 2.23 -1.26 -3.81
C PHE A 84 3.30 -0.61 -4.68
N ILE A 85 4.34 -1.36 -5.00
CA ILE A 85 5.49 -0.89 -5.77
C ILE A 85 5.68 -1.82 -6.96
N PHE A 86 5.71 -1.27 -8.17
CA PHE A 86 5.97 -2.01 -9.40
C PHE A 86 7.37 -1.76 -9.97
N GLY A 87 7.86 -2.69 -10.77
CA GLY A 87 9.20 -2.68 -11.33
C GLY A 87 10.22 -3.47 -10.52
N MET A 88 9.76 -4.33 -9.61
CA MET A 88 10.60 -5.29 -8.89
C MET A 88 11.11 -6.38 -9.84
N ASP A 89 12.14 -7.12 -9.42
CA ASP A 89 12.84 -8.08 -10.28
C ASP A 89 11.98 -9.28 -10.71
N ASN A 90 10.92 -9.61 -9.96
CA ASN A 90 10.00 -10.68 -10.32
C ASN A 90 8.75 -10.21 -11.05
N ASP A 91 8.51 -8.91 -11.14
CA ASP A 91 7.35 -8.37 -11.84
C ASP A 91 7.41 -8.66 -13.34
N THR A 92 6.25 -8.97 -13.89
CA THR A 92 6.01 -9.18 -15.33
C THR A 92 4.83 -8.36 -15.78
N VAL A 93 4.70 -8.14 -17.07
CA VAL A 93 3.51 -7.51 -17.67
C VAL A 93 2.23 -8.16 -17.13
N GLY A 94 1.24 -7.34 -16.80
CA GLY A 94 0.00 -7.73 -16.13
C GLY A 94 0.07 -7.71 -14.60
N VAL A 95 1.21 -7.30 -13.99
CA VAL A 95 1.32 -7.20 -12.52
C VAL A 95 0.31 -6.21 -11.93
N GLY A 96 0.06 -5.10 -12.61
CA GLY A 96 -0.93 -4.11 -12.22
C GLY A 96 -2.33 -4.71 -12.13
N ASP A 97 -2.76 -5.43 -13.18
CA ASP A 97 -4.07 -6.08 -13.23
C ASP A 97 -4.21 -7.16 -12.15
N ARG A 98 -3.22 -8.02 -11.99
CA ARG A 98 -3.22 -9.07 -10.94
C ARG A 98 -3.33 -8.46 -9.54
N THR A 99 -2.59 -7.36 -9.28
CA THR A 99 -2.66 -6.67 -8.00
C THR A 99 -4.04 -6.07 -7.76
N VAL A 100 -4.63 -5.40 -8.75
CA VAL A 100 -5.96 -4.81 -8.62
C VAL A 100 -7.05 -5.87 -8.46
N ASP A 101 -6.93 -7.02 -9.11
CA ASP A 101 -7.86 -8.15 -8.93
C ASP A 101 -7.79 -8.72 -7.51
N GLU A 102 -6.58 -8.92 -7.00
CA GLU A 102 -6.35 -9.43 -5.65
C GLU A 102 -6.94 -8.48 -4.58
N ILE A 103 -6.58 -7.19 -4.63
CA ILE A 103 -7.08 -6.19 -3.67
C ILE A 103 -8.59 -5.96 -3.80
N GLY A 104 -9.18 -6.27 -4.94
CA GLY A 104 -10.62 -6.20 -5.15
C GLY A 104 -11.42 -7.14 -4.25
N SER A 105 -10.79 -8.18 -3.71
CA SER A 105 -11.39 -9.12 -2.78
C SER A 105 -11.25 -8.73 -1.30
N TRP A 106 -10.49 -7.67 -1.00
CA TRP A 106 -10.16 -7.24 0.36
C TRP A 106 -11.15 -6.21 0.89
N ALA A 107 -11.10 -5.97 2.20
CA ALA A 107 -11.86 -4.88 2.80
C ALA A 107 -11.49 -3.54 2.12
N PRO A 108 -12.47 -2.63 1.93
CA PRO A 108 -12.25 -1.41 1.17
C PRO A 108 -11.19 -0.51 1.83
N GLY A 109 -10.28 0.00 1.01
CA GLY A 109 -9.20 0.89 1.42
C GLY A 109 -8.82 1.83 0.29
N LEU A 110 -7.70 2.50 0.43
CA LEU A 110 -7.11 3.39 -0.57
C LEU A 110 -5.81 2.75 -1.09
N PRO A 111 -5.83 1.96 -2.16
CA PRO A 111 -4.60 1.44 -2.75
C PRO A 111 -3.82 2.58 -3.43
N VAL A 112 -2.53 2.64 -3.17
CA VAL A 112 -1.61 3.55 -3.84
C VAL A 112 -0.53 2.76 -4.55
N PHE A 113 -0.15 3.18 -5.75
CA PHE A 113 0.80 2.47 -6.59
C PHE A 113 1.96 3.38 -6.95
N GLY A 114 3.17 2.91 -6.71
CA GLY A 114 4.40 3.59 -7.05
C GLY A 114 5.31 2.72 -7.90
N GLN A 115 6.45 3.28 -8.26
CA GLN A 115 7.51 2.57 -8.97
C GLN A 115 8.69 2.35 -8.04
N LEU A 116 9.39 1.23 -8.19
CA LEU A 116 10.56 0.91 -7.38
C LEU A 116 11.63 1.99 -7.60
N THR A 117 11.92 2.74 -6.55
CA THR A 117 12.90 3.83 -6.60
C THR A 117 14.18 3.42 -5.87
N PRO A 118 15.28 3.24 -6.60
CA PRO A 118 16.59 2.94 -6.01
C PRO A 118 17.22 4.21 -5.46
N PHE A 119 16.86 4.59 -4.23
CA PHE A 119 17.42 5.78 -3.62
C PHE A 119 18.95 5.67 -3.43
N PRO A 120 19.72 6.75 -3.70
CA PRO A 120 21.16 6.78 -3.48
C PRO A 120 21.57 6.31 -2.08
N ALA A 121 22.73 5.70 -1.98
CA ALA A 121 23.27 5.12 -0.75
C ALA A 121 22.45 3.94 -0.17
N THR A 122 21.60 3.31 -0.98
CA THR A 122 20.92 2.06 -0.60
C THR A 122 21.54 0.85 -1.29
N PRO A 123 21.46 -0.36 -0.69
CA PRO A 123 21.94 -1.59 -1.34
C PRO A 123 21.30 -1.85 -2.71
N LEU A 124 20.04 -1.45 -2.89
CA LEU A 124 19.33 -1.54 -4.17
C LEU A 124 19.99 -0.65 -5.23
N TYR A 125 20.29 0.60 -4.89
CA TYR A 125 20.98 1.55 -5.78
C TYR A 125 22.33 0.98 -6.22
N GLU A 126 23.16 0.54 -5.28
CA GLU A 126 24.47 -0.03 -5.56
C GLU A 126 24.40 -1.28 -6.44
N ARG A 127 23.45 -2.16 -6.18
CA ARG A 127 23.20 -3.35 -7.00
C ARG A 127 22.84 -2.97 -8.44
N LEU A 128 21.90 -2.05 -8.63
CA LEU A 128 21.44 -1.62 -9.95
C LEU A 128 22.53 -0.85 -10.71
N GLN A 129 23.32 -0.04 -10.01
CA GLN A 129 24.48 0.65 -10.59
C GLN A 129 25.53 -0.36 -11.10
N ARG A 130 25.90 -1.32 -10.26
CA ARG A 130 26.90 -2.36 -10.60
C ARG A 130 26.44 -3.24 -11.77
N THR A 131 25.16 -3.47 -11.92
CA THR A 131 24.57 -4.27 -13.01
C THR A 131 24.21 -3.45 -14.25
N GLY A 132 24.51 -2.15 -14.28
CA GLY A 132 24.23 -1.26 -15.43
C GLY A 132 22.74 -1.03 -15.66
N ARG A 133 21.90 -1.20 -14.64
CA ARG A 133 20.45 -1.07 -14.75
C ARG A 133 19.93 0.30 -14.32
N LEU A 134 20.73 1.20 -13.78
CA LEU A 134 20.34 2.59 -13.55
C LEU A 134 20.34 3.37 -14.85
N GLU A 135 19.26 4.13 -15.12
CA GLU A 135 19.14 4.90 -16.35
C GLU A 135 20.04 6.15 -16.32
N ARG A 136 19.94 6.95 -15.26
CA ARG A 136 20.71 8.20 -15.11
C ARG A 136 21.22 8.35 -13.67
N PRO A 137 22.28 7.63 -13.24
CA PRO A 137 22.68 7.52 -11.84
C PRO A 137 22.98 8.84 -11.12
N LYS A 138 23.32 9.91 -11.86
CA LYS A 138 23.67 11.22 -11.28
C LYS A 138 22.54 12.27 -11.37
N HIS A 139 21.38 11.90 -11.88
CA HIS A 139 20.22 12.79 -11.99
C HIS A 139 19.28 12.58 -10.81
N TRP A 140 19.58 13.21 -9.70
CA TRP A 140 18.88 12.99 -8.42
C TRP A 140 17.39 13.26 -8.48
N LEU A 141 16.90 14.13 -9.36
CA LEU A 141 15.49 14.40 -9.56
C LEU A 141 14.71 13.23 -10.18
N ASP A 142 15.42 12.27 -10.79
CA ASP A 142 14.79 11.05 -11.33
C ASP A 142 14.44 10.04 -10.23
N PHE A 143 14.98 10.20 -9.02
CA PHE A 143 14.72 9.28 -7.90
C PHE A 143 13.48 9.74 -7.12
N ALA A 144 12.37 9.80 -7.82
CA ALA A 144 11.05 10.12 -7.29
C ALA A 144 10.10 8.94 -7.41
N GLN A 145 9.16 8.83 -6.51
CA GLN A 145 8.25 7.69 -6.36
C GLN A 145 7.49 7.29 -7.63
N PHE A 146 7.29 8.19 -8.57
CA PHE A 146 6.56 7.94 -9.81
C PHE A 146 7.45 7.95 -11.06
N VAL A 147 8.77 7.91 -10.87
CA VAL A 147 9.74 7.88 -11.96
C VAL A 147 10.49 6.56 -11.93
N MET A 148 10.41 5.80 -13.04
CA MET A 148 11.20 4.59 -13.19
C MET A 148 12.64 4.96 -13.54
N ALA A 149 13.50 4.99 -12.53
CA ALA A 149 14.91 5.38 -12.66
C ALA A 149 15.84 4.19 -12.98
N HIS A 150 15.28 3.00 -13.23
CA HIS A 150 16.05 1.79 -13.53
C HIS A 150 15.32 0.90 -14.53
N LYS A 151 16.04 -0.02 -15.14
CA LYS A 151 15.50 -1.07 -16.02
C LYS A 151 14.99 -2.25 -15.15
N PRO A 152 13.68 -2.55 -15.14
CA PRO A 152 13.18 -3.77 -14.51
C PRO A 152 13.80 -5.03 -15.14
N ALA A 153 13.76 -6.16 -14.43
CA ALA A 153 14.40 -7.37 -14.91
C ALA A 153 13.63 -8.09 -16.04
N LYS A 154 12.29 -8.04 -15.99
CA LYS A 154 11.41 -8.84 -16.85
C LYS A 154 10.40 -8.02 -17.64
N MET A 155 10.54 -6.71 -17.68
CA MET A 155 9.71 -5.80 -18.46
C MET A 155 10.52 -4.55 -18.84
N THR A 156 10.04 -3.80 -19.80
CA THR A 156 10.60 -2.49 -20.15
C THR A 156 10.15 -1.42 -19.16
N ILE A 157 10.86 -0.30 -19.12
CA ILE A 157 10.47 0.88 -18.32
C ILE A 157 9.05 1.34 -18.69
N GLU A 158 8.74 1.35 -19.97
CA GLU A 158 7.44 1.79 -20.46
C GLU A 158 6.30 0.82 -20.08
N GLU A 159 6.57 -0.49 -20.07
CA GLU A 159 5.63 -1.48 -19.58
C GLU A 159 5.37 -1.29 -18.06
N ALA A 160 6.42 -1.15 -17.24
CA ALA A 160 6.27 -0.93 -15.81
C ALA A 160 5.47 0.37 -15.52
N ARG A 161 5.67 1.40 -16.32
CA ARG A 161 4.92 2.66 -16.24
C ARG A 161 3.45 2.46 -16.57
N ARG A 162 3.15 1.72 -17.63
CA ARG A 162 1.76 1.40 -18.02
C ARG A 162 1.05 0.58 -16.95
N GLU A 163 1.73 -0.40 -16.34
CA GLU A 163 1.19 -1.19 -15.24
C GLU A 163 0.78 -0.29 -14.05
N THR A 164 1.63 0.68 -13.69
CA THR A 164 1.33 1.62 -12.62
C THR A 164 0.11 2.49 -12.95
N ILE A 165 0.06 3.07 -14.14
CA ILE A 165 -1.05 3.92 -14.60
C ILE A 165 -2.36 3.12 -14.69
N ALA A 166 -2.30 1.90 -15.22
CA ALA A 166 -3.46 1.01 -15.33
C ALA A 166 -4.01 0.64 -13.94
N ALA A 167 -3.13 0.32 -12.98
CA ALA A 167 -3.54 0.02 -11.61
C ALA A 167 -4.26 1.21 -10.94
N TRP A 168 -3.73 2.42 -11.07
CA TRP A 168 -4.40 3.65 -10.61
C TRP A 168 -5.78 3.84 -11.27
N SER A 169 -5.82 3.85 -12.60
CA SER A 169 -7.04 4.11 -13.35
C SER A 169 -8.13 3.09 -13.04
N ARG A 170 -7.76 1.82 -12.90
CA ARG A 170 -8.69 0.73 -12.62
C ARG A 170 -9.20 0.76 -11.19
N SER A 171 -8.33 1.01 -10.20
CA SER A 171 -8.68 1.04 -8.77
C SER A 171 -9.60 2.21 -8.42
N TYR A 172 -9.49 3.33 -9.13
CA TYR A 172 -10.27 4.55 -8.88
C TYR A 172 -11.31 4.85 -9.95
N SER A 173 -11.66 3.86 -10.77
CA SER A 173 -12.77 4.00 -11.71
C SER A 173 -14.11 4.24 -10.98
N PRO A 174 -15.07 4.96 -11.59
CA PRO A 174 -16.35 5.26 -10.93
C PRO A 174 -17.06 4.03 -10.37
N GLY A 175 -17.04 2.91 -11.12
CA GLY A 175 -17.62 1.64 -10.68
C GLY A 175 -16.95 1.10 -9.41
N ARG A 176 -15.62 1.07 -9.38
CA ARG A 176 -14.84 0.61 -8.22
C ARG A 176 -15.01 1.52 -7.00
N ASN A 177 -15.09 2.83 -7.20
CA ASN A 177 -15.36 3.76 -6.11
C ASN A 177 -16.72 3.48 -5.47
N LEU A 178 -17.74 3.27 -6.27
CA LEU A 178 -19.09 2.96 -5.78
C LEU A 178 -19.15 1.59 -5.07
N GLU A 179 -18.52 0.58 -5.64
CA GLU A 179 -18.40 -0.76 -5.05
C GLU A 179 -17.69 -0.70 -3.69
N ALA A 180 -16.54 -0.03 -3.61
CA ALA A 180 -15.78 0.12 -2.36
C ALA A 180 -16.62 0.77 -1.25
N VAL A 181 -17.38 1.82 -1.56
CA VAL A 181 -18.24 2.48 -0.56
C VAL A 181 -19.41 1.60 -0.13
N ARG A 182 -19.98 0.82 -1.06
CA ARG A 182 -21.08 -0.12 -0.76
C ARG A 182 -20.63 -1.31 0.06
N SER A 183 -19.41 -1.77 -0.11
CA SER A 183 -18.86 -2.92 0.60
C SER A 183 -18.43 -2.63 2.05
N ILE A 184 -18.49 -1.36 2.50
CA ILE A 184 -18.25 -1.04 3.92
C ILE A 184 -19.42 -1.53 4.75
N PRO A 185 -19.27 -2.61 5.56
CA PRO A 185 -20.36 -3.13 6.36
C PRO A 185 -20.64 -2.19 7.54
N ASP A 186 -21.91 -2.07 7.93
CA ASP A 186 -22.38 -1.43 9.17
C ASP A 186 -21.74 -0.07 9.54
N ALA A 187 -21.09 0.59 8.59
CA ALA A 187 -20.43 1.86 8.86
C ALA A 187 -21.44 3.02 8.91
N PRO A 188 -21.23 3.98 9.82
CA PRO A 188 -21.97 5.24 9.81
C PRO A 188 -21.88 5.94 8.47
N ILE A 189 -22.92 6.67 8.09
CA ILE A 189 -22.96 7.40 6.81
C ILE A 189 -21.77 8.33 6.63
N GLN A 190 -21.28 8.94 7.72
CA GLN A 190 -20.10 9.81 7.73
C GLN A 190 -18.84 9.04 7.29
N ALA A 191 -18.64 7.78 7.73
CA ALA A 191 -17.51 6.97 7.33
C ALA A 191 -17.56 6.63 5.85
N ARG A 192 -18.74 6.32 5.30
CA ARG A 192 -18.95 6.07 3.87
C ARG A 192 -18.67 7.30 3.02
N ILE A 193 -19.17 8.47 3.47
CA ILE A 193 -18.89 9.76 2.81
C ILE A 193 -17.40 10.07 2.85
N SER A 194 -16.77 9.96 4.01
CA SER A 194 -15.33 10.18 4.17
C SER A 194 -14.51 9.28 3.23
N HIS A 195 -14.87 7.99 3.14
CA HIS A 195 -14.19 7.04 2.25
C HIS A 195 -14.41 7.40 0.76
N LEU A 196 -15.61 7.81 0.38
CA LEU A 196 -15.87 8.26 -0.99
C LEU A 196 -15.08 9.51 -1.34
N VAL A 197 -15.08 10.52 -0.45
CA VAL A 197 -14.29 11.75 -0.64
C VAL A 197 -12.82 11.40 -0.80
N ALA A 198 -12.24 10.58 0.08
CA ALA A 198 -10.84 10.16 -0.01
C ALA A 198 -10.49 9.41 -1.31
N ARG A 199 -11.47 8.82 -2.00
CA ARG A 199 -11.26 8.14 -3.30
C ARG A 199 -11.45 9.06 -4.52
N LEU A 200 -11.99 10.24 -4.34
CA LEU A 200 -12.23 11.20 -5.43
C LEU A 200 -11.13 12.26 -5.54
N PHE A 201 -10.32 12.44 -4.49
CA PHE A 201 -9.21 13.39 -4.40
C PHE A 201 -7.88 12.69 -4.21
#